data_caaf5ff92c093d2b989a419bcc878b78
#
_entry.id   caaf5ff92c093d2b989a419bcc878b78
#
_cell.length_a   1.000
_cell.length_b   1.000
_cell.length_c   1.000
_cell.angle_alpha   90.00
_cell.angle_beta   90.00
_cell.angle_gamma   90.00
#
_symmetry.space_group_name_H-M   'P 1'
#
loop_
_entity.id
_entity.type
_entity.pdbx_description
1 polymer ?
#
loop_
_entity_poly.entity_id
_entity_poly.type
_entity_poly.pdbx_seq_one_letter_code
_entity_poly.pdbx_strand_id
1 'polypeptide(L)'
;FAIGTKASVAAGFIHMFNHALIKGALFMAITSISFYIQKRVTLSNLSGLGRAMPITFFCFVICSLSLAGLPLTAGFISKLYLIKASISADGLWIAILILFSSALSVIYLWKMIEALWLQQPRKEIIIKENPTIYISLLIITFLNIYFGLDASFVVDSSTEAAEKLVGVSK
;
A
#
# COMPACT_ATOMS: atom_id res chain seq x y z
N PHE A 1 4.54 12.37 -13.69
CA PHE A 1 4.27 12.68 -15.11
C PHE A 1 4.27 14.19 -15.37
N ALA A 2 3.61 15.01 -14.57
CA ALA A 2 3.51 16.47 -14.78
C ALA A 2 4.87 17.21 -14.88
N ILE A 3 5.92 16.69 -14.27
CA ILE A 3 7.28 17.26 -14.32
C ILE A 3 7.94 17.02 -15.69
N GLY A 4 7.54 16.00 -16.44
CA GLY A 4 7.99 15.73 -17.81
C GLY A 4 9.43 15.21 -17.96
N THR A 5 10.18 14.98 -16.87
CA THR A 5 11.52 14.38 -16.93
C THR A 5 11.47 12.87 -16.96
N LYS A 6 12.48 12.22 -17.57
CA LYS A 6 12.59 10.75 -17.56
C LYS A 6 12.49 10.19 -16.13
N ALA A 7 13.20 10.80 -15.17
CA ALA A 7 13.18 10.38 -13.77
C ALA A 7 11.79 10.47 -13.15
N SER A 8 11.02 11.52 -13.46
CA SER A 8 9.66 11.68 -12.93
C SER A 8 8.67 10.70 -13.52
N VAL A 9 8.82 10.35 -14.80
CA VAL A 9 7.98 9.33 -15.45
C VAL A 9 8.30 7.95 -14.90
N ALA A 10 9.58 7.59 -14.76
CA ALA A 10 9.99 6.33 -14.13
C ALA A 10 9.49 6.22 -12.69
N ALA A 11 9.65 7.27 -11.87
CA ALA A 11 9.13 7.31 -10.51
C ALA A 11 7.60 7.14 -10.45
N GLY A 12 6.88 7.70 -11.44
CA GLY A 12 5.44 7.51 -11.61
C GLY A 12 5.06 6.05 -11.86
N PHE A 13 5.77 5.35 -12.75
CA PHE A 13 5.53 3.92 -13.00
C PHE A 13 5.84 3.05 -11.79
N ILE A 14 6.97 3.28 -11.12
CA ILE A 14 7.32 2.59 -9.86
C ILE A 14 6.21 2.78 -8.84
N HIS A 15 5.69 4.01 -8.70
CA HIS A 15 4.62 4.30 -7.77
C HIS A 15 3.32 3.61 -8.15
N MET A 16 2.93 3.62 -9.42
CA MET A 16 1.72 2.95 -9.90
C MET A 16 1.75 1.46 -9.61
N PHE A 17 2.85 0.78 -9.92
CA PHE A 17 3.02 -0.65 -9.68
C PHE A 17 2.92 -0.97 -8.18
N ASN A 18 3.73 -0.32 -7.36
CA ASN A 18 3.77 -0.57 -5.91
C ASN A 18 2.45 -0.20 -5.24
N HIS A 19 1.82 0.90 -5.67
CA HIS A 19 0.52 1.33 -5.14
C HIS A 19 -0.60 0.35 -5.50
N ALA A 20 -0.61 -0.18 -6.72
CA ALA A 20 -1.57 -1.20 -7.15
C ALA A 20 -1.43 -2.48 -6.31
N LEU A 21 -0.19 -2.93 -6.05
CA LEU A 21 0.10 -4.09 -5.21
C LEU A 21 -0.44 -3.89 -3.78
N ILE A 22 -0.10 -2.75 -3.16
CA ILE A 22 -0.51 -2.42 -1.79
C ILE A 22 -2.04 -2.28 -1.70
N LYS A 23 -2.65 -1.54 -2.60
CA LYS A 23 -4.11 -1.32 -2.62
C LYS A 23 -4.86 -2.61 -2.89
N GLY A 24 -4.36 -3.46 -3.79
CA GLY A 24 -4.93 -4.79 -4.05
C GLY A 24 -4.99 -5.63 -2.79
N ALA A 25 -3.90 -5.68 -2.01
CA ALA A 25 -3.87 -6.39 -0.74
C ALA A 25 -4.85 -5.80 0.29
N LEU A 26 -4.87 -4.46 0.44
CA LEU A 26 -5.76 -3.81 1.40
C LEU A 26 -7.25 -4.03 1.05
N PHE A 27 -7.62 -3.91 -0.22
CA PHE A 27 -8.98 -4.18 -0.65
C PHE A 27 -9.37 -5.64 -0.47
N MET A 28 -8.47 -6.58 -0.76
CA MET A 28 -8.70 -8.01 -0.54
C MET A 28 -8.89 -8.30 0.95
N ALA A 29 -8.10 -7.71 1.85
CA ALA A 29 -8.25 -7.86 3.29
C ALA A 29 -9.62 -7.34 3.77
N ILE A 30 -10.01 -6.15 3.36
CA ILE A 30 -11.31 -5.56 3.72
C ILE A 30 -12.47 -6.34 3.12
N THR A 31 -12.34 -6.83 1.88
CA THR A 31 -13.36 -7.67 1.26
C THR A 31 -13.53 -8.99 2.01
N SER A 32 -12.42 -9.62 2.44
CA SER A 32 -12.46 -10.81 3.29
C SER A 32 -13.25 -10.56 4.58
N ILE A 33 -12.96 -9.46 5.27
CA ILE A 33 -13.68 -9.06 6.48
C ILE A 33 -15.16 -8.78 6.17
N SER A 34 -15.46 -8.04 5.10
CA SER A 34 -16.82 -7.68 4.68
C SER A 34 -17.68 -8.91 4.39
N PHE A 35 -17.09 -9.93 3.78
CA PHE A 35 -17.78 -11.20 3.48
C PHE A 35 -18.35 -11.88 4.74
N TYR A 36 -17.62 -11.81 5.85
CA TYR A 36 -18.08 -12.40 7.12
C TYR A 36 -19.06 -11.51 7.87
N ILE A 37 -18.91 -10.18 7.78
CA ILE A 37 -19.83 -9.25 8.47
C ILE A 37 -21.22 -9.28 7.84
N GLN A 38 -21.33 -9.52 6.53
CA GLN A 38 -22.58 -9.44 5.73
C GLN A 38 -23.36 -8.13 5.94
N LYS A 39 -22.66 -7.07 6.33
CA LYS A 39 -23.18 -5.74 6.60
C LYS A 39 -22.28 -4.68 5.99
N ARG A 40 -22.75 -3.46 5.94
CA ARG A 40 -21.95 -2.31 5.50
C ARG A 40 -20.69 -2.19 6.36
N VAL A 41 -19.53 -2.06 5.71
CA VAL A 41 -18.25 -1.88 6.40
C VAL A 41 -18.22 -0.47 6.99
N THR A 42 -18.25 -0.39 8.32
CA THR A 42 -18.12 0.84 9.11
C THR A 42 -17.12 0.58 10.23
N LEU A 43 -16.46 1.60 10.73
CA LEU A 43 -15.50 1.44 11.83
C LEU A 43 -16.12 0.73 13.04
N SER A 44 -17.40 1.01 13.31
CA SER A 44 -18.12 0.36 14.41
C SER A 44 -18.41 -1.13 14.19
N ASN A 45 -18.51 -1.58 12.93
CA ASN A 45 -18.74 -2.99 12.59
C ASN A 45 -17.42 -3.77 12.47
N LEU A 46 -16.29 -3.05 12.38
CA LEU A 46 -14.95 -3.65 12.33
C LEU A 46 -14.37 -3.96 13.71
N SER A 47 -15.01 -3.46 14.79
CA SER A 47 -14.47 -3.57 16.17
C SER A 47 -14.13 -5.00 16.56
N GLY A 48 -12.84 -5.24 16.83
CA GLY A 48 -12.30 -6.49 17.33
C GLY A 48 -12.19 -7.64 16.32
N LEU A 49 -12.59 -7.45 15.06
CA LEU A 49 -12.56 -8.51 14.04
C LEU A 49 -11.15 -8.96 13.67
N GLY A 50 -10.14 -8.12 13.87
CA GLY A 50 -8.74 -8.50 13.65
C GLY A 50 -8.30 -9.68 14.53
N ARG A 51 -8.89 -9.83 15.72
CA ARG A 51 -8.61 -10.97 16.61
C ARG A 51 -9.28 -12.27 16.12
N ALA A 52 -10.41 -12.14 15.44
CA ALA A 52 -11.12 -13.29 14.86
C ALA A 52 -10.51 -13.71 13.51
N MET A 53 -9.76 -12.82 12.85
CA MET A 53 -9.13 -13.03 11.55
C MET A 53 -7.64 -12.59 11.59
N PRO A 54 -6.78 -13.30 12.34
CA PRO A 54 -5.43 -12.82 12.64
C PRO A 54 -4.53 -12.77 11.41
N ILE A 55 -4.65 -13.69 10.45
CA ILE A 55 -3.82 -13.70 9.22
C ILE A 55 -4.20 -12.53 8.34
N THR A 56 -5.48 -12.33 8.08
CA THR A 56 -6.00 -11.19 7.30
C THR A 56 -5.60 -9.87 7.94
N PHE A 57 -5.68 -9.77 9.28
CA PHE A 57 -5.29 -8.57 10.02
C PHE A 57 -3.79 -8.29 9.92
N PHE A 58 -2.95 -9.31 10.07
CA PHE A 58 -1.48 -9.19 9.93
C PHE A 58 -1.10 -8.64 8.54
N CYS A 59 -1.66 -9.22 7.48
CA CYS A 59 -1.44 -8.74 6.11
C CYS A 59 -1.94 -7.29 5.93
N PHE A 60 -3.11 -6.97 6.49
CA PHE A 60 -3.65 -5.61 6.46
C PHE A 60 -2.71 -4.61 7.13
N VAL A 61 -2.13 -4.93 8.28
CA VAL A 61 -1.19 -4.05 8.99
C VAL A 61 0.08 -3.83 8.17
N ILE A 62 0.71 -4.89 7.64
CA ILE A 62 1.92 -4.77 6.81
C ILE A 62 1.66 -3.89 5.60
N CYS A 63 0.57 -4.14 4.86
CA CYS A 63 0.23 -3.35 3.68
C CYS A 63 -0.16 -1.90 4.02
N SER A 64 -0.76 -1.67 5.20
CA SER A 64 -1.03 -0.33 5.73
C SER A 64 0.26 0.43 6.02
N LEU A 65 1.22 -0.21 6.67
CA LEU A 65 2.54 0.36 6.94
C LEU A 65 3.30 0.64 5.64
N SER A 66 3.18 -0.24 4.65
CA SER A 66 3.73 -0.01 3.31
C SER A 66 3.08 1.21 2.63
N LEU A 67 1.75 1.36 2.72
CA LEU A 67 1.07 2.54 2.20
C LEU A 67 1.54 3.84 2.87
N ALA A 68 1.80 3.78 4.17
CA ALA A 68 2.41 4.89 4.92
C ALA A 68 3.84 5.19 4.47
N GLY A 69 4.56 4.20 3.94
CA GLY A 69 5.93 4.33 3.46
C GLY A 69 6.98 3.90 4.49
N LEU A 70 6.68 2.83 5.26
CA LEU A 70 7.66 2.25 6.17
C LEU A 70 8.87 1.68 5.39
N PRO A 71 10.12 1.90 5.83
CA PRO A 71 11.30 1.26 5.24
C PRO A 71 11.13 -0.26 5.09
N LEU A 72 11.81 -0.85 4.14
CA LEU A 72 11.74 -2.28 3.77
C LEU A 72 10.43 -2.70 3.09
N THR A 73 9.62 -1.76 2.64
CA THR A 73 8.39 -2.04 1.90
C THR A 73 8.38 -1.37 0.53
N ALA A 74 7.61 -1.93 -0.41
CA ALA A 74 7.46 -1.39 -1.76
C ALA A 74 6.95 0.06 -1.78
N GLY A 75 6.11 0.45 -0.81
CA GLY A 75 5.61 1.81 -0.68
C GLY A 75 6.68 2.83 -0.34
N PHE A 76 7.67 2.45 0.47
CA PHE A 76 8.82 3.29 0.76
C PHE A 76 9.65 3.57 -0.49
N ILE A 77 9.99 2.54 -1.25
CA ILE A 77 10.77 2.65 -2.49
C ILE A 77 10.09 3.63 -3.46
N SER A 78 8.80 3.44 -3.71
CA SER A 78 8.08 4.31 -4.65
C SER A 78 8.06 5.78 -4.22
N LYS A 79 7.88 6.06 -2.92
CA LYS A 79 7.89 7.43 -2.39
C LYS A 79 9.29 8.04 -2.46
N LEU A 80 10.33 7.26 -2.17
CA LEU A 80 11.71 7.69 -2.27
C LEU A 80 12.05 8.16 -3.70
N TYR A 81 11.65 7.39 -4.71
CA TYR A 81 11.87 7.77 -6.12
C TYR A 81 11.06 9.00 -6.52
N LEU A 82 9.80 9.13 -6.06
CA LEU A 82 8.99 10.32 -6.30
C LEU A 82 9.61 11.58 -5.68
N ILE A 83 10.09 11.49 -4.44
CA ILE A 83 10.75 12.60 -3.74
C ILE A 83 12.05 12.98 -4.46
N LYS A 84 12.90 11.99 -4.81
CA LYS A 84 14.14 12.25 -5.58
C LYS A 84 13.85 12.94 -6.89
N ALA A 85 12.88 12.45 -7.67
CA ALA A 85 12.52 13.05 -8.95
C ALA A 85 11.94 14.46 -8.80
N SER A 86 11.19 14.73 -7.72
CA SER A 86 10.65 16.05 -7.43
C SER A 86 11.76 17.06 -7.08
N ILE A 87 12.71 16.69 -6.23
CA ILE A 87 13.83 17.55 -5.84
C ILE A 87 14.73 17.84 -7.05
N SER A 88 15.03 16.84 -7.87
CA SER A 88 15.87 17.01 -9.08
C SER A 88 15.25 17.94 -10.13
N ALA A 89 13.96 18.25 -10.01
CA ALA A 89 13.22 19.13 -10.92
C ALA A 89 12.83 20.46 -10.23
N ASP A 90 13.57 20.87 -9.19
CA ASP A 90 13.30 22.07 -8.38
C ASP A 90 11.88 22.14 -7.79
N GLY A 91 11.23 20.96 -7.69
CA GLY A 91 9.86 20.82 -7.18
C GLY A 91 9.81 20.46 -5.69
N LEU A 92 10.53 21.16 -4.83
CA LEU A 92 10.57 20.89 -3.38
C LEU A 92 9.17 20.85 -2.74
N TRP A 93 8.25 21.70 -3.19
CA TRP A 93 6.87 21.73 -2.71
C TRP A 93 6.12 20.41 -2.98
N ILE A 94 6.43 19.72 -4.11
CA ILE A 94 5.85 18.40 -4.43
C ILE A 94 6.35 17.35 -3.44
N ALA A 95 7.65 17.37 -3.12
CA ALA A 95 8.20 16.47 -2.10
C ALA A 95 7.55 16.68 -0.74
N ILE A 96 7.31 17.92 -0.34
CA ILE A 96 6.58 18.24 0.90
C ILE A 96 5.14 17.70 0.88
N LEU A 97 4.44 17.84 -0.25
CA LEU A 97 3.07 17.28 -0.41
C LEU A 97 3.05 15.76 -0.30
N ILE A 98 4.06 15.06 -0.86
CA ILE A 98 4.18 13.60 -0.76
C ILE A 98 4.38 13.20 0.72
N LEU A 99 5.24 13.88 1.45
CA LEU A 99 5.46 13.62 2.88
C LEU A 99 4.21 13.91 3.72
N PHE A 100 3.55 15.01 3.45
CA PHE A 100 2.30 15.37 4.14
C PHE A 100 1.18 14.35 3.89
N SER A 101 1.00 13.92 2.65
CA SER A 101 0.05 12.84 2.28
C SER A 101 0.39 11.54 3.01
N SER A 102 1.68 11.22 3.17
CA SER A 102 2.12 10.04 3.92
C SER A 102 1.76 10.13 5.40
N ALA A 103 1.96 11.30 6.01
CA ALA A 103 1.60 11.53 7.41
C ALA A 103 0.09 11.39 7.63
N LEU A 104 -0.74 11.94 6.72
CA LEU A 104 -2.19 11.75 6.78
C LEU A 104 -2.58 10.28 6.65
N SER A 105 -1.87 9.51 5.82
CA SER A 105 -2.12 8.08 5.67
C SER A 105 -1.94 7.33 6.99
N VAL A 106 -0.91 7.64 7.77
CA VAL A 106 -0.68 7.04 9.09
C VAL A 106 -1.89 7.25 10.00
N ILE A 107 -2.44 8.47 10.02
CA ILE A 107 -3.55 8.81 10.93
C ILE A 107 -4.80 7.99 10.65
N TYR A 108 -5.23 7.89 9.39
CA TYR A 108 -6.45 7.13 9.09
C TYR A 108 -6.25 5.62 9.16
N LEU A 109 -5.07 5.11 8.80
CA LEU A 109 -4.74 3.69 8.92
C LEU A 109 -4.67 3.27 10.39
N TRP A 110 -4.12 4.12 11.24
CA TRP A 110 -4.10 3.88 12.69
C TRP A 110 -5.50 3.70 13.25
N LYS A 111 -6.45 4.56 12.88
CA LYS A 111 -7.85 4.42 13.30
C LYS A 111 -8.47 3.08 12.86
N MET A 112 -8.11 2.57 11.69
CA MET A 112 -8.57 1.26 11.24
C MET A 112 -7.93 0.12 12.03
N ILE A 113 -6.63 0.20 12.28
CA ILE A 113 -5.89 -0.80 13.09
C ILE A 113 -6.45 -0.82 14.52
N GLU A 114 -6.67 0.35 15.11
CA GLU A 114 -7.29 0.50 16.43
C GLU A 114 -8.68 -0.17 16.48
N ALA A 115 -9.53 0.12 15.52
CA ALA A 115 -10.87 -0.48 15.45
C ALA A 115 -10.80 -2.01 15.32
N LEU A 116 -9.95 -2.52 14.44
CA LEU A 116 -9.83 -3.95 14.16
C LEU A 116 -9.24 -4.75 15.33
N TRP A 117 -8.31 -4.18 16.09
CA TRP A 117 -7.55 -4.95 17.09
C TRP A 117 -7.78 -4.50 18.53
N LEU A 118 -7.76 -3.20 18.82
CA LEU A 118 -7.78 -2.68 20.19
C LEU A 118 -9.20 -2.60 20.77
N GLN A 119 -10.21 -2.39 19.93
CA GLN A 119 -11.60 -2.38 20.38
C GLN A 119 -12.09 -3.79 20.68
N GLN A 120 -12.97 -3.90 21.68
CA GLN A 120 -13.58 -5.19 22.00
C GLN A 120 -14.63 -5.59 20.95
N PRO A 121 -14.65 -6.85 20.51
CA PRO A 121 -15.70 -7.32 19.61
C PRO A 121 -17.07 -7.22 20.28
N ARG A 122 -18.06 -6.74 19.54
CA ARG A 122 -19.45 -6.63 20.04
C ARG A 122 -20.12 -7.96 20.31
N LYS A 123 -19.60 -9.05 19.72
CA LYS A 123 -20.00 -10.44 19.95
C LYS A 123 -18.76 -11.31 19.78
N GLU A 124 -18.68 -12.39 20.55
CA GLU A 124 -17.71 -13.43 20.27
C GLU A 124 -18.05 -14.09 18.94
N ILE A 125 -17.25 -13.82 17.92
CA ILE A 125 -17.43 -14.37 16.59
C ILE A 125 -16.21 -15.24 16.31
N ILE A 126 -16.42 -16.55 16.22
CA ILE A 126 -15.40 -17.47 15.72
C ILE A 126 -15.51 -17.49 14.20
N ILE A 127 -14.50 -16.93 13.53
CA ILE A 127 -14.43 -16.90 12.07
C ILE A 127 -13.35 -17.88 11.62
N LYS A 128 -13.73 -18.80 10.74
CA LYS A 128 -12.75 -19.61 10.03
C LYS A 128 -12.36 -18.88 8.75
N GLU A 129 -11.15 -18.37 8.70
CA GLU A 129 -10.64 -17.65 7.52
C GLU A 129 -10.61 -18.59 6.30
N ASN A 130 -11.07 -18.09 5.14
CA ASN A 130 -11.07 -18.88 3.90
C ASN A 130 -9.63 -19.04 3.38
N PRO A 131 -9.12 -20.28 3.25
CA PRO A 131 -7.74 -20.53 2.83
C PRO A 131 -7.38 -19.88 1.50
N THR A 132 -8.26 -19.89 0.54
CA THR A 132 -8.01 -19.31 -0.79
C THR A 132 -7.73 -17.79 -0.68
N ILE A 133 -8.48 -17.09 0.17
CA ILE A 133 -8.34 -15.63 0.32
C ILE A 133 -7.07 -15.30 1.10
N TYR A 134 -6.84 -15.94 2.25
CA TYR A 134 -5.67 -15.57 3.05
C TYR A 134 -4.34 -16.01 2.41
N ILE A 135 -4.30 -17.13 1.63
CA ILE A 135 -3.10 -17.52 0.89
C ILE A 135 -2.77 -16.48 -0.19
N SER A 136 -3.77 -16.06 -0.97
CA SER A 136 -3.58 -15.00 -1.97
C SER A 136 -3.11 -13.69 -1.33
N LEU A 137 -3.66 -13.36 -0.17
CA LEU A 137 -3.29 -12.16 0.58
C LEU A 137 -1.84 -12.24 1.12
N LEU A 138 -1.43 -13.41 1.62
CA LEU A 138 -0.05 -13.67 2.06
C LEU A 138 0.93 -13.52 0.90
N ILE A 139 0.60 -14.05 -0.28
CA ILE A 139 1.45 -13.93 -1.48
C ILE A 139 1.65 -12.46 -1.85
N ILE A 140 0.58 -11.67 -1.92
CA ILE A 140 0.67 -10.25 -2.27
C ILE A 140 1.42 -9.47 -1.18
N THR A 141 1.21 -9.79 0.08
CA THR A 141 1.93 -9.16 1.21
C THR A 141 3.41 -9.51 1.17
N PHE A 142 3.76 -10.75 0.85
CA PHE A 142 5.15 -11.16 0.64
C PHE A 142 5.79 -10.40 -0.52
N LEU A 143 5.12 -10.29 -1.66
CA LEU A 143 5.61 -9.51 -2.82
C LEU A 143 5.82 -8.04 -2.46
N ASN A 144 4.97 -7.47 -1.60
CA ASN A 144 5.11 -6.11 -1.12
C ASN A 144 6.40 -5.90 -0.31
N ILE A 145 6.77 -6.87 0.52
CA ILE A 145 8.05 -6.86 1.26
C ILE A 145 9.21 -7.13 0.29
N TYR A 146 9.07 -8.12 -0.58
CA TYR A 146 10.10 -8.49 -1.56
C TYR A 146 10.51 -7.30 -2.42
N PHE A 147 9.57 -6.59 -3.04
CA PHE A 147 9.84 -5.37 -3.83
C PHE A 147 10.27 -4.16 -2.99
N GLY A 148 10.13 -4.24 -1.69
CA GLY A 148 10.70 -3.27 -0.76
C GLY A 148 12.18 -3.52 -0.45
N LEU A 149 12.61 -4.79 -0.50
CA LEU A 149 14.00 -5.22 -0.27
C LEU A 149 14.81 -5.22 -1.57
N ASP A 150 14.23 -5.76 -2.64
CA ASP A 150 14.81 -5.77 -3.98
C ASP A 150 13.86 -5.13 -4.98
N ALA A 151 14.12 -3.86 -5.26
CA ALA A 151 13.33 -3.07 -6.19
C ALA A 151 13.90 -3.10 -7.62
N SER A 152 14.99 -3.82 -7.89
CA SER A 152 15.71 -3.81 -9.17
C SER A 152 14.77 -4.04 -10.35
N PHE A 153 13.99 -5.11 -10.33
CA PHE A 153 13.04 -5.43 -11.39
C PHE A 153 12.05 -4.28 -11.69
N VAL A 154 11.46 -3.71 -10.65
CA VAL A 154 10.46 -2.65 -10.82
C VAL A 154 11.11 -1.35 -11.31
N VAL A 155 12.30 -1.03 -10.80
CA VAL A 155 13.05 0.19 -11.17
C VAL A 155 13.54 0.08 -12.61
N ASP A 156 14.16 -1.03 -13.00
CA ASP A 156 14.72 -1.20 -14.34
C ASP A 156 13.61 -1.20 -15.41
N SER A 157 12.53 -1.97 -15.19
CA SER A 157 11.37 -2.00 -16.09
C SER A 157 10.70 -0.62 -16.22
N SER A 158 10.58 0.10 -15.12
CA SER A 158 9.96 1.45 -15.12
C SER A 158 10.85 2.48 -15.81
N THR A 159 12.16 2.36 -15.67
CA THR A 159 13.13 3.26 -16.32
C THR A 159 13.15 3.01 -17.82
N GLU A 160 13.17 1.75 -18.27
CA GLU A 160 13.09 1.39 -19.68
C GLU A 160 11.77 1.90 -20.33
N ALA A 161 10.65 1.73 -19.62
CA ALA A 161 9.36 2.24 -20.08
C ALA A 161 9.35 3.77 -20.20
N ALA A 162 9.96 4.47 -19.23
CA ALA A 162 10.08 5.93 -19.25
C ALA A 162 10.97 6.43 -20.40
N GLU A 163 12.05 5.71 -20.71
CA GLU A 163 12.94 6.04 -21.83
C GLU A 163 12.21 5.92 -23.17
N LYS A 164 11.45 4.87 -23.37
CA LYS A 164 10.65 4.68 -24.57
C LYS A 164 9.59 5.78 -24.73
N LEU A 165 8.93 6.17 -23.66
CA LEU A 165 7.89 7.22 -23.69
C LEU A 165 8.45 8.62 -23.95
N VAL A 166 9.51 8.99 -23.25
CA VAL A 166 10.12 10.34 -23.39
C VAL A 166 11.01 10.44 -24.62
N GLY A 167 11.59 9.31 -25.10
CA GLY A 167 12.44 9.25 -26.27
C GLY A 167 11.68 9.31 -27.60
N VAL A 168 10.40 8.92 -27.63
CA VAL A 168 9.53 8.98 -28.84
C VAL A 168 8.97 10.39 -29.07
N SER A 169 9.05 11.28 -28.08
CA SER A 169 8.56 12.67 -28.19
C SER A 169 9.62 13.66 -28.73
N LYS A 170 10.64 13.18 -29.43
CA LYS A 170 11.58 13.94 -30.28
C LYS A 170 11.29 13.60 -31.75
#